data_587346c356ce752e165f8fa1f681f120
#
_entry.id   587346c356ce752e165f8fa1f681f120
#
_cell.length_a   1.000
_cell.length_b   1.000
_cell.length_c   1.000
_cell.angle_alpha   90.00
_cell.angle_beta   90.00
_cell.angle_gamma   90.00
#
_symmetry.space_group_name_H-M   'P 1'
#
loop_
_entity.id
_entity.type
_entity.pdbx_description
1 polymer ?
#
loop_
_entity_poly.entity_id
_entity_poly.type
_entity_poly.pdbx_seq_one_letter_code
_entity_poly.pdbx_strand_id
1 'polypeptide(L)'
;SCGKCRVQLKKGELDSKKTLHISDEEYQEGWRLACCSKISADVNVLVPDIASAYKSRMKVADLSSKEEIAIFENAKRDIELAGIELKNSLEVVEVVMTPPSLDDTMPDNERLTRALRKYLNIGRVRIPYAVLKKLPDVLRENNFAVKCVIRATSDDMFVYDIFGKDEDIIIGGLAVDIGTTTVSAVLINMENGEILAKSSAGN
;
A
#
# COMPACT_ATOMS: atom_id res chain seq x y z
N SER A 1 -24.76 8.44 0.01
CA SER A 1 -24.71 8.69 -1.46
C SER A 1 -23.41 9.43 -1.79
N CYS A 2 -22.81 9.15 -2.93
CA CYS A 2 -21.53 9.73 -3.35
C CYS A 2 -21.69 10.92 -4.33
N GLY A 3 -22.92 11.30 -4.65
CA GLY A 3 -23.21 12.42 -5.56
C GLY A 3 -22.96 12.17 -7.05
N LYS A 4 -22.56 10.95 -7.45
CA LYS A 4 -22.10 10.63 -8.81
C LYS A 4 -23.21 10.41 -9.84
N CYS A 5 -24.35 9.87 -9.43
CA CYS A 5 -25.46 9.53 -10.31
C CYS A 5 -26.39 10.75 -10.55
N ARG A 6 -25.79 11.89 -10.87
CA ARG A 6 -26.54 13.13 -11.16
C ARG A 6 -27.28 13.01 -12.48
N VAL A 7 -28.55 13.33 -12.47
CA VAL A 7 -29.40 13.45 -13.66
C VAL A 7 -30.18 14.74 -13.56
N GLN A 8 -30.53 15.33 -14.69
CA GLN A 8 -31.37 16.51 -14.71
C GLN A 8 -32.75 16.18 -15.28
N LEU A 9 -33.79 16.35 -14.47
CA LEU A 9 -35.17 16.15 -14.88
C LEU A 9 -35.55 17.22 -15.91
N LYS A 10 -35.95 16.80 -17.10
CA LYS A 10 -36.40 17.68 -18.20
C LYS A 10 -37.92 17.68 -18.36
N LYS A 11 -38.58 16.54 -18.03
CA LYS A 11 -40.04 16.42 -18.12
C LYS A 11 -40.53 15.30 -17.19
N GLY A 12 -41.68 15.46 -16.59
CA GLY A 12 -42.29 14.50 -15.65
C GLY A 12 -41.96 14.82 -14.22
N GLU A 13 -42.20 13.86 -13.32
CA GLU A 13 -41.90 13.97 -11.88
C GLU A 13 -41.06 12.81 -11.40
N LEU A 14 -40.10 13.10 -10.52
CA LEU A 14 -39.28 12.12 -9.78
C LEU A 14 -39.53 12.28 -8.29
N ASP A 15 -40.01 11.23 -7.63
CA ASP A 15 -40.01 11.18 -6.17
C ASP A 15 -38.55 11.05 -5.68
N SER A 16 -37.99 12.14 -5.21
CA SER A 16 -36.58 12.20 -4.80
C SER A 16 -36.41 12.97 -3.50
N LYS A 17 -35.64 12.38 -2.59
CA LYS A 17 -35.23 13.08 -1.38
C LYS A 17 -34.06 14.04 -1.69
N LYS A 18 -34.13 15.23 -1.12
CA LYS A 18 -33.03 16.18 -1.16
C LYS A 18 -31.81 15.58 -0.46
N THR A 19 -30.64 15.76 -1.02
CA THR A 19 -29.39 15.23 -0.50
C THR A 19 -28.34 16.34 -0.36
N LEU A 20 -27.35 16.17 0.47
CA LEU A 20 -26.26 17.12 0.68
C LEU A 20 -25.38 17.35 -0.57
N HIS A 21 -25.54 16.54 -1.62
CA HIS A 21 -24.75 16.62 -2.85
C HIS A 21 -25.43 17.43 -3.97
N ILE A 22 -26.60 18.00 -3.72
CA ILE A 22 -27.34 18.85 -4.65
C ILE A 22 -27.75 20.09 -3.90
N SER A 23 -27.35 21.29 -4.39
CA SER A 23 -27.73 22.56 -3.79
C SER A 23 -29.20 22.85 -4.00
N ASP A 24 -29.72 23.87 -3.32
CA ASP A 24 -31.12 24.31 -3.48
C ASP A 24 -31.40 24.82 -4.88
N GLU A 25 -30.46 25.59 -5.47
CA GLU A 25 -30.55 26.09 -6.83
C GLU A 25 -30.54 24.92 -7.82
N GLU A 26 -29.61 23.99 -7.69
CA GLU A 26 -29.54 22.80 -8.56
C GLU A 26 -30.80 21.94 -8.47
N TYR A 27 -31.38 21.82 -7.26
CA TYR A 27 -32.64 21.08 -7.09
C TYR A 27 -33.80 21.75 -7.82
N GLN A 28 -33.87 23.08 -7.82
CA GLN A 28 -34.87 23.85 -8.58
C GLN A 28 -34.67 23.76 -10.10
N GLU A 29 -33.40 23.66 -10.54
CA GLU A 29 -33.06 23.42 -11.95
C GLU A 29 -33.34 21.99 -12.42
N GLY A 30 -33.85 21.13 -11.55
CA GLY A 30 -34.24 19.78 -11.89
C GLY A 30 -33.14 18.72 -11.63
N TRP A 31 -32.02 19.09 -11.04
CA TRP A 31 -31.00 18.11 -10.71
C TRP A 31 -31.42 17.16 -9.59
N ARG A 32 -31.16 15.87 -9.79
CA ARG A 32 -31.49 14.77 -8.86
C ARG A 32 -30.36 13.75 -8.83
N LEU A 33 -30.33 12.93 -7.78
CA LEU A 33 -29.51 11.74 -7.74
C LEU A 33 -30.35 10.53 -8.11
N ALA A 34 -30.01 9.86 -9.20
CA ALA A 34 -30.76 8.70 -9.69
C ALA A 34 -30.91 7.59 -8.64
N CYS A 35 -29.85 7.32 -7.85
CA CYS A 35 -29.91 6.30 -6.79
C CYS A 35 -30.82 6.66 -5.62
N CYS A 36 -31.22 7.92 -5.48
CA CYS A 36 -32.12 8.41 -4.43
C CYS A 36 -33.49 8.83 -4.97
N SER A 37 -33.78 8.53 -6.24
CA SER A 37 -35.03 8.90 -6.94
C SER A 37 -35.82 7.67 -7.30
N LYS A 38 -37.15 7.77 -7.21
CA LYS A 38 -38.09 6.74 -7.67
C LYS A 38 -38.89 7.29 -8.85
N ILE A 39 -39.11 6.45 -9.84
CA ILE A 39 -39.89 6.74 -11.02
C ILE A 39 -41.31 6.19 -10.76
N SER A 40 -42.32 7.05 -10.79
CA SER A 40 -43.72 6.69 -10.63
C SER A 40 -44.56 6.90 -11.92
N ALA A 41 -44.02 7.59 -12.90
CA ALA A 41 -44.64 7.87 -14.20
C ALA A 41 -43.55 8.08 -15.26
N ASP A 42 -43.96 8.31 -16.52
CA ASP A 42 -43.00 8.59 -17.58
C ASP A 42 -42.22 9.87 -17.30
N VAL A 43 -40.88 9.74 -17.34
CA VAL A 43 -39.98 10.87 -17.13
C VAL A 43 -38.94 10.98 -18.24
N ASN A 44 -38.53 12.20 -18.52
CA ASN A 44 -37.41 12.49 -19.40
C ASN A 44 -36.28 13.11 -18.58
N VAL A 45 -35.13 12.46 -18.55
CA VAL A 45 -33.97 12.94 -17.83
C VAL A 45 -32.75 13.06 -18.74
N LEU A 46 -32.01 14.14 -18.56
CA LEU A 46 -30.69 14.29 -19.15
C LEU A 46 -29.67 13.62 -18.23
N VAL A 47 -28.95 12.64 -18.76
CA VAL A 47 -27.77 12.07 -18.12
C VAL A 47 -26.58 12.84 -18.65
N PRO A 48 -25.89 13.67 -17.85
CA PRO A 48 -24.70 14.37 -18.29
C PRO A 48 -23.58 13.40 -18.62
N ASP A 49 -22.65 13.83 -19.48
CA ASP A 49 -21.43 13.05 -19.71
C ASP A 49 -20.61 12.99 -18.43
N ILE A 50 -20.82 11.92 -17.70
CA ILE A 50 -20.23 11.67 -16.38
C ILE A 50 -18.71 11.56 -16.52
N ALA A 51 -18.21 10.96 -17.60
CA ALA A 51 -16.78 10.72 -17.80
C ALA A 51 -15.98 12.03 -17.90
N SER A 52 -16.49 13.03 -18.61
CA SER A 52 -15.82 14.34 -18.74
C SER A 52 -15.92 15.18 -17.47
N ALA A 53 -17.07 15.13 -16.79
CA ALA A 53 -17.29 15.85 -15.53
C ALA A 53 -16.43 15.29 -14.37
N TYR A 54 -16.16 13.99 -14.40
CA TYR A 54 -15.30 13.33 -13.39
C TYR A 54 -13.81 13.60 -13.65
N LYS A 55 -13.35 13.60 -14.88
CA LYS A 55 -11.96 13.96 -15.22
C LYS A 55 -11.58 15.36 -14.73
N SER A 56 -12.51 16.30 -14.72
CA SER A 56 -12.26 17.68 -14.26
C SER A 56 -12.40 17.88 -12.74
N ARG A 57 -13.07 16.96 -12.04
CA ARG A 57 -13.29 17.01 -10.59
C ARG A 57 -12.49 15.98 -9.79
N MET A 58 -11.82 15.05 -10.46
CA MET A 58 -10.85 14.19 -9.80
C MET A 58 -9.71 15.07 -9.29
N LYS A 59 -9.85 15.56 -8.07
CA LYS A 59 -8.67 15.88 -7.28
C LYS A 59 -7.97 14.55 -7.05
N VAL A 60 -7.07 14.21 -7.93
CA VAL A 60 -6.00 13.28 -7.60
C VAL A 60 -5.39 13.85 -6.33
N ALA A 61 -5.42 13.09 -5.24
CA ALA A 61 -4.73 13.50 -4.02
C ALA A 61 -3.31 13.87 -4.44
N ASP A 62 -3.05 15.17 -4.52
CA ASP A 62 -1.71 15.65 -4.86
C ASP A 62 -0.91 15.69 -3.57
N LEU A 63 -0.39 14.50 -3.19
CA LEU A 63 0.50 14.36 -2.02
C LEU A 63 1.75 15.26 -2.10
N SER A 64 1.89 16.04 -3.18
CA SER A 64 2.91 17.10 -3.29
C SER A 64 2.38 18.48 -2.91
N SER A 65 1.06 18.66 -2.70
CA SER A 65 0.54 19.92 -2.20
C SER A 65 0.97 20.17 -0.76
N LYS A 66 1.26 21.41 -0.42
CA LYS A 66 1.67 21.78 0.95
C LYS A 66 0.62 21.41 2.00
N GLU A 67 -0.65 21.49 1.61
CA GLU A 67 -1.77 21.15 2.49
C GLU A 67 -1.83 19.65 2.79
N GLU A 68 -1.60 18.79 1.80
CA GLU A 68 -1.61 17.33 2.00
C GLU A 68 -0.37 16.84 2.74
N ILE A 69 0.79 17.43 2.49
CA ILE A 69 2.00 17.17 3.28
C ILE A 69 1.74 17.53 4.75
N ALA A 70 1.13 18.69 5.01
CA ALA A 70 0.81 19.11 6.37
C ALA A 70 -0.18 18.17 7.07
N ILE A 71 -1.18 17.64 6.36
CA ILE A 71 -2.12 16.64 6.89
C ILE A 71 -1.37 15.36 7.26
N PHE A 72 -0.47 14.88 6.41
CA PHE A 72 0.33 13.69 6.67
C PHE A 72 1.26 13.86 7.89
N GLU A 73 1.97 14.98 7.96
CA GLU A 73 2.86 15.28 9.08
C GLU A 73 2.10 15.45 10.40
N ASN A 74 0.88 16.03 10.37
CA ASN A 74 0.03 16.10 11.54
C ASN A 74 -0.44 14.71 11.99
N ALA A 75 -0.89 13.86 11.06
CA ALA A 75 -1.30 12.50 11.37
C ALA A 75 -0.16 11.68 11.97
N LYS A 76 1.06 11.82 11.44
CA LYS A 76 2.26 11.17 11.98
C LYS A 76 2.53 11.62 13.42
N ARG A 77 2.46 12.93 13.67
CA ARG A 77 2.62 13.49 15.01
C ARG A 77 1.56 13.00 15.99
N ASP A 78 0.30 12.93 15.57
CA ASP A 78 -0.81 12.44 16.41
C ASP A 78 -0.61 10.97 16.79
N ILE A 79 -0.10 10.14 15.88
CA ILE A 79 0.26 8.73 16.14
C ILE A 79 1.39 8.65 17.18
N GLU A 80 2.44 9.46 17.01
CA GLU A 80 3.57 9.53 17.95
C GLU A 80 3.12 10.01 19.35
N LEU A 81 2.25 11.04 19.43
CA LEU A 81 1.69 11.54 20.67
C LEU A 81 0.77 10.53 21.37
N ALA A 82 0.12 9.66 20.60
CA ALA A 82 -0.66 8.54 21.12
C ALA A 82 0.21 7.40 21.67
N GLY A 83 1.53 7.52 21.60
CA GLY A 83 2.47 6.49 22.06
C GLY A 83 2.53 5.26 21.18
N ILE A 84 2.04 5.36 19.93
CA ILE A 84 2.10 4.29 18.96
C ILE A 84 3.46 4.37 18.26
N GLU A 85 4.33 3.40 18.53
CA GLU A 85 5.59 3.29 17.81
C GLU A 85 5.33 2.73 16.41
N LEU A 86 5.66 3.54 15.39
CA LEU A 86 5.70 3.09 14.01
C LEU A 86 6.97 2.25 13.82
N LYS A 87 6.88 0.96 14.09
CA LYS A 87 7.99 0.02 13.87
C LYS A 87 7.84 -0.67 12.53
N ASN A 88 8.89 -0.65 11.75
CA ASN A 88 9.02 -1.59 10.65
C ASN A 88 9.22 -2.99 11.25
N SER A 89 8.34 -3.92 10.89
CA SER A 89 8.48 -5.33 11.30
C SER A 89 9.50 -6.10 10.47
N LEU A 90 10.03 -5.48 9.41
CA LEU A 90 11.03 -6.04 8.52
C LEU A 90 12.38 -5.36 8.77
N GLU A 91 13.42 -6.15 8.83
CA GLU A 91 14.80 -5.69 9.03
C GLU A 91 15.70 -6.30 7.96
N VAL A 92 16.73 -5.55 7.55
CA VAL A 92 17.81 -6.05 6.71
C VAL A 92 18.98 -6.42 7.61
N VAL A 93 19.32 -7.69 7.65
CA VAL A 93 20.42 -8.22 8.47
C VAL A 93 21.55 -8.69 7.58
N GLU A 94 22.74 -8.17 7.81
CA GLU A 94 23.94 -8.63 7.14
C GLU A 94 24.56 -9.79 7.93
N VAL A 95 24.84 -10.90 7.23
CA VAL A 95 25.51 -12.07 7.79
C VAL A 95 26.67 -12.49 6.92
N VAL A 96 27.77 -12.81 7.58
CA VAL A 96 28.95 -13.39 6.95
C VAL A 96 29.15 -14.81 7.50
N MET A 97 29.28 -15.76 6.59
CA MET A 97 29.41 -17.17 6.93
C MET A 97 30.72 -17.74 6.40
N THR A 98 31.24 -18.73 7.09
CA THR A 98 32.40 -19.47 6.58
C THR A 98 31.97 -20.35 5.42
N PRO A 99 32.66 -20.33 4.27
CA PRO A 99 32.40 -21.24 3.17
C PRO A 99 32.54 -22.73 3.59
N PRO A 100 31.86 -23.66 2.91
CA PRO A 100 32.02 -25.09 3.14
C PRO A 100 33.47 -25.53 2.86
N SER A 101 33.92 -26.50 3.61
CA SER A 101 35.22 -27.16 3.42
C SER A 101 35.07 -28.67 3.53
N LEU A 102 36.16 -29.40 3.33
CA LEU A 102 36.13 -30.87 3.50
C LEU A 102 35.81 -31.28 4.94
N ASP A 103 36.12 -30.42 5.90
CA ASP A 103 35.86 -30.65 7.33
C ASP A 103 34.54 -30.05 7.80
N ASP A 104 33.92 -29.17 6.99
CA ASP A 104 32.61 -28.55 7.25
C ASP A 104 31.70 -28.71 6.06
N THR A 105 30.96 -29.82 6.04
CA THR A 105 30.00 -30.19 4.98
C THR A 105 28.57 -29.75 5.29
N MET A 106 28.37 -28.80 6.20
CA MET A 106 27.04 -28.29 6.58
C MET A 106 26.28 -27.79 5.38
N PRO A 107 24.99 -28.16 5.18
CA PRO A 107 24.13 -27.62 4.13
C PRO A 107 23.95 -26.12 4.23
N ASP A 108 23.76 -25.47 3.08
CA ASP A 108 23.64 -24.02 2.99
C ASP A 108 22.51 -23.43 3.84
N ASN A 109 21.35 -24.10 3.88
CA ASN A 109 20.22 -23.70 4.71
C ASN A 109 20.51 -23.76 6.22
N GLU A 110 21.25 -24.78 6.66
CA GLU A 110 21.66 -24.89 8.06
C GLU A 110 22.74 -23.87 8.41
N ARG A 111 23.67 -23.63 7.49
CA ARG A 111 24.70 -22.60 7.61
C ARG A 111 24.09 -21.22 7.79
N LEU A 112 23.12 -20.85 6.94
CA LEU A 112 22.38 -19.61 7.08
C LEU A 112 21.58 -19.56 8.39
N THR A 113 20.85 -20.63 8.71
CA THR A 113 20.10 -20.74 9.97
C THR A 113 20.98 -20.51 11.20
N ARG A 114 22.16 -21.13 11.21
CA ARG A 114 23.14 -20.99 12.31
C ARG A 114 23.65 -19.53 12.43
N ALA A 115 23.93 -18.87 11.30
CA ALA A 115 24.38 -17.50 11.28
C ALA A 115 23.31 -16.54 11.80
N LEU A 116 22.06 -16.69 11.36
CA LEU A 116 20.92 -15.87 11.78
C LEU A 116 20.57 -16.10 13.26
N ARG A 117 20.62 -17.32 13.75
CA ARG A 117 20.43 -17.62 15.20
C ARG A 117 21.46 -16.94 16.07
N LYS A 118 22.71 -16.90 15.63
CA LYS A 118 23.78 -16.21 16.35
C LYS A 118 23.56 -14.69 16.40
N TYR A 119 22.96 -14.13 15.35
CA TYR A 119 22.68 -12.69 15.27
C TYR A 119 21.63 -12.22 16.28
N LEU A 120 20.51 -12.93 16.42
CA LEU A 120 19.36 -12.50 17.25
C LEU A 120 19.06 -13.42 18.45
N ASN A 121 19.83 -14.48 18.65
CA ASN A 121 19.60 -15.49 19.71
C ASN A 121 18.16 -16.08 19.71
N ILE A 122 17.63 -16.36 18.51
CA ILE A 122 16.25 -16.84 18.27
C ILE A 122 16.24 -18.37 18.08
N GLY A 123 15.21 -19.03 18.63
CA GLY A 123 15.07 -20.48 18.60
C GLY A 123 14.78 -21.05 17.21
N ARG A 124 13.86 -20.45 16.46
CA ARG A 124 13.39 -20.98 15.18
C ARG A 124 13.62 -20.00 14.05
N VAL A 125 14.23 -20.46 12.94
CA VAL A 125 14.39 -19.73 11.70
C VAL A 125 13.60 -20.45 10.61
N ARG A 126 12.71 -19.73 9.93
CA ARG A 126 11.90 -20.24 8.83
C ARG A 126 12.40 -19.64 7.52
N ILE A 127 12.84 -20.49 6.63
CA ILE A 127 13.32 -20.12 5.31
C ILE A 127 12.34 -20.69 4.27
N PRO A 128 11.59 -19.85 3.53
CA PRO A 128 10.64 -20.33 2.54
C PRO A 128 11.34 -20.93 1.32
N TYR A 129 10.64 -21.78 0.60
CA TYR A 129 11.18 -22.48 -0.57
C TYR A 129 11.74 -21.52 -1.63
N ALA A 130 11.10 -20.38 -1.84
CA ALA A 130 11.57 -19.36 -2.79
C ALA A 130 13.01 -18.88 -2.46
N VAL A 131 13.31 -18.70 -1.19
CA VAL A 131 14.65 -18.32 -0.72
C VAL A 131 15.61 -19.52 -0.80
N LEU A 132 15.17 -20.72 -0.40
CA LEU A 132 16.00 -21.92 -0.48
C LEU A 132 16.46 -22.22 -1.91
N LYS A 133 15.60 -21.95 -2.91
CA LYS A 133 15.92 -22.19 -4.30
C LYS A 133 17.10 -21.33 -4.82
N LYS A 134 17.18 -20.07 -4.39
CA LYS A 134 18.26 -19.17 -4.83
C LYS A 134 19.45 -19.11 -3.86
N LEU A 135 19.29 -19.62 -2.66
CA LEU A 135 20.31 -19.57 -1.60
C LEU A 135 21.70 -20.05 -2.06
N PRO A 136 21.85 -21.23 -2.72
CA PRO A 136 23.17 -21.72 -3.12
C PRO A 136 23.93 -20.77 -4.06
N ASP A 137 23.22 -20.17 -5.00
CA ASP A 137 23.82 -19.27 -5.99
C ASP A 137 24.22 -17.95 -5.33
N VAL A 138 23.29 -17.33 -4.58
CA VAL A 138 23.56 -16.07 -3.87
C VAL A 138 24.76 -16.21 -2.91
N LEU A 139 24.86 -17.32 -2.18
CA LEU A 139 25.98 -17.53 -1.26
C LEU A 139 27.31 -17.61 -2.00
N ARG A 140 27.38 -18.34 -3.10
CA ARG A 140 28.63 -18.54 -3.85
C ARG A 140 29.07 -17.32 -4.61
N GLU A 141 28.13 -16.63 -5.23
CA GLU A 141 28.40 -15.37 -5.98
C GLU A 141 28.89 -14.25 -5.06
N ASN A 142 28.50 -14.28 -3.79
CA ASN A 142 28.82 -13.22 -2.82
C ASN A 142 29.80 -13.69 -1.73
N ASN A 143 30.59 -14.73 -1.97
CA ASN A 143 31.59 -15.25 -1.03
C ASN A 143 31.03 -15.48 0.38
N PHE A 144 29.79 -15.96 0.50
CA PHE A 144 29.08 -16.22 1.75
C PHE A 144 28.88 -14.99 2.65
N ALA A 145 28.90 -13.78 2.06
CA ALA A 145 28.51 -12.53 2.69
C ALA A 145 27.19 -12.02 2.06
N VAL A 146 26.10 -12.01 2.83
CA VAL A 146 24.74 -11.77 2.30
C VAL A 146 23.94 -10.86 3.22
N LYS A 147 22.94 -10.23 2.65
CA LYS A 147 21.88 -9.51 3.36
C LYS A 147 20.60 -10.34 3.33
N CYS A 148 19.96 -10.49 4.47
CA CYS A 148 18.66 -11.14 4.61
C CYS A 148 17.61 -10.13 5.01
N VAL A 149 16.48 -10.11 4.33
CA VAL A 149 15.27 -9.40 4.76
C VAL A 149 14.52 -10.34 5.70
N ILE A 150 14.40 -9.96 6.95
CA ILE A 150 13.81 -10.80 8.00
C ILE A 150 12.68 -10.10 8.72
N ARG A 151 11.80 -10.88 9.34
CA ARG A 151 10.92 -10.46 10.43
C ARG A 151 11.18 -11.34 11.63
N ALA A 152 11.57 -10.73 12.73
CA ALA A 152 11.78 -11.40 13.99
C ALA A 152 10.62 -11.13 14.96
N THR A 153 10.27 -12.16 15.71
CA THR A 153 9.41 -12.09 16.90
C THR A 153 10.20 -12.62 18.10
N SER A 154 9.60 -12.75 19.28
CA SER A 154 10.27 -13.29 20.46
C SER A 154 10.87 -14.69 20.23
N ASP A 155 10.20 -15.52 19.43
CA ASP A 155 10.53 -16.96 19.33
C ASP A 155 10.89 -17.42 17.91
N ASP A 156 10.41 -16.71 16.91
CA ASP A 156 10.51 -17.08 15.49
C ASP A 156 11.17 -15.96 14.66
N MET A 157 11.99 -16.36 13.69
CA MET A 157 12.47 -15.51 12.61
C MET A 157 11.98 -16.05 11.27
N PHE A 158 11.42 -15.19 10.45
CA PHE A 158 11.03 -15.51 9.08
C PHE A 158 11.92 -14.76 8.10
N VAL A 159 12.57 -15.49 7.20
CA VAL A 159 13.39 -14.92 6.12
C VAL A 159 12.51 -14.68 4.91
N TYR A 160 12.33 -13.43 4.53
CA TYR A 160 11.53 -13.06 3.35
C TYR A 160 12.33 -13.17 2.06
N ASP A 161 13.58 -12.73 2.11
CA ASP A 161 14.46 -12.76 0.95
C ASP A 161 15.95 -12.71 1.33
N ILE A 162 16.83 -13.00 0.34
CA ILE A 162 18.29 -13.00 0.49
C ILE A 162 18.91 -12.33 -0.74
N PHE A 163 19.96 -11.54 -0.50
CA PHE A 163 20.68 -10.73 -1.46
C PHE A 163 22.18 -10.75 -1.21
N GLY A 164 22.97 -10.37 -2.20
CA GLY A 164 24.39 -10.13 -2.00
C GLY A 164 24.65 -8.98 -1.02
N LYS A 165 25.81 -9.01 -0.38
CA LYS A 165 26.18 -8.01 0.63
C LYS A 165 26.19 -6.58 0.06
N ASP A 166 26.66 -6.41 -1.19
CA ASP A 166 26.83 -5.12 -1.83
C ASP A 166 25.59 -4.62 -2.59
N GLU A 167 24.49 -5.40 -2.57
CA GLU A 167 23.24 -4.99 -3.17
C GLU A 167 22.53 -3.94 -2.31
N ASP A 168 22.02 -2.87 -2.98
CA ASP A 168 21.15 -1.88 -2.34
C ASP A 168 19.72 -2.46 -2.24
N ILE A 169 19.19 -2.52 -1.03
CA ILE A 169 17.87 -3.07 -0.75
C ILE A 169 16.96 -1.96 -0.24
N ILE A 170 15.81 -1.81 -0.90
CA ILE A 170 14.74 -0.94 -0.42
C ILE A 170 13.54 -1.83 -0.06
N ILE A 171 13.11 -1.79 1.19
CA ILE A 171 11.88 -2.44 1.62
C ILE A 171 10.73 -1.51 1.31
N GLY A 172 9.99 -1.81 0.23
CA GLY A 172 8.85 -1.02 -0.22
C GLY A 172 7.56 -1.44 0.47
N GLY A 173 6.81 -0.48 1.01
CA GLY A 173 5.45 -0.65 1.49
C GLY A 173 4.46 -0.08 0.48
N LEU A 174 3.50 -0.87 0.02
CA LEU A 174 2.45 -0.42 -0.90
C LEU A 174 1.12 -0.29 -0.16
N ALA A 175 0.61 0.94 -0.06
CA ALA A 175 -0.74 1.22 0.39
C ALA A 175 -1.65 1.47 -0.81
N VAL A 176 -2.82 0.81 -0.83
CA VAL A 176 -3.81 0.95 -1.91
C VAL A 176 -5.16 1.29 -1.31
N ASP A 177 -5.74 2.40 -1.76
CA ASP A 177 -7.11 2.81 -1.45
C ASP A 177 -7.99 2.58 -2.68
N ILE A 178 -9.02 1.75 -2.52
CA ILE A 178 -9.97 1.42 -3.59
C ILE A 178 -11.30 2.09 -3.28
N GLY A 179 -11.44 3.32 -3.76
CA GLY A 179 -12.69 4.07 -3.68
C GLY A 179 -13.68 3.71 -4.79
N THR A 180 -14.91 4.17 -4.66
CA THR A 180 -15.98 3.95 -5.68
C THR A 180 -15.70 4.64 -7.02
N THR A 181 -14.83 5.66 -7.06
CA THR A 181 -14.47 6.43 -8.27
C THR A 181 -13.00 6.38 -8.59
N THR A 182 -12.18 6.18 -7.61
CA THR A 182 -10.74 6.38 -7.73
C THR A 182 -10.04 5.28 -6.98
N VAL A 183 -9.05 4.70 -7.60
CA VAL A 183 -8.07 3.85 -6.95
C VAL A 183 -6.79 4.66 -6.80
N SER A 184 -6.29 4.76 -5.59
CA SER A 184 -5.03 5.45 -5.28
C SER A 184 -4.03 4.49 -4.69
N ALA A 185 -2.78 4.60 -5.09
CA ALA A 185 -1.69 3.77 -4.58
C ALA A 185 -0.49 4.65 -4.23
N VAL A 186 0.12 4.36 -3.10
CA VAL A 186 1.35 5.01 -2.62
C VAL A 186 2.36 3.93 -2.26
N LEU A 187 3.55 4.04 -2.83
CA LEU A 187 4.71 3.22 -2.47
C LEU A 187 5.62 4.03 -1.58
N ILE A 188 5.95 3.50 -0.43
CA ILE A 188 6.83 4.15 0.55
C ILE A 188 8.05 3.27 0.84
N ASN A 189 9.16 3.89 1.17
CA ASN A 189 10.28 3.21 1.80
C ASN A 189 9.91 2.95 3.28
N MET A 190 9.83 1.67 3.65
CA MET A 190 9.43 1.25 4.99
C MET A 190 10.47 1.60 6.07
N GLU A 191 11.69 1.90 5.68
CA GLU A 191 12.78 2.19 6.60
C GLU A 191 12.71 3.65 7.12
N ASN A 192 12.40 4.61 6.24
CA ASN A 192 12.42 6.03 6.56
C ASN A 192 11.09 6.75 6.31
N GLY A 193 10.08 6.07 5.74
CA GLY A 193 8.78 6.63 5.41
C GLY A 193 8.77 7.53 4.15
N GLU A 194 9.85 7.56 3.37
CA GLU A 194 9.91 8.34 2.13
C GLU A 194 8.94 7.80 1.08
N ILE A 195 8.23 8.71 0.41
CA ILE A 195 7.33 8.36 -0.70
C ILE A 195 8.17 8.13 -1.95
N LEU A 196 8.25 6.88 -2.40
CA LEU A 196 8.99 6.47 -3.59
C LEU A 196 8.20 6.68 -4.88
N ALA A 197 6.90 6.41 -4.83
CA ALA A 197 6.01 6.59 -5.97
C ALA A 197 4.56 6.73 -5.52
N LYS A 198 3.75 7.39 -6.36
CA LYS A 198 2.31 7.49 -6.19
C LYS A 198 1.61 7.40 -7.53
N SER A 199 0.42 6.84 -7.54
CA SER A 199 -0.42 6.75 -8.73
C SER A 199 -1.88 6.77 -8.32
N SER A 200 -2.72 7.37 -9.17
CA SER A 200 -4.16 7.24 -9.03
C SER A 200 -4.80 7.09 -10.40
N ALA A 201 -5.91 6.34 -10.44
CA ALA A 201 -6.69 6.09 -11.64
C ALA A 201 -8.18 6.11 -11.33
N GLY A 202 -9.01 6.35 -12.34
CA GLY A 202 -10.46 6.17 -12.24
C GLY A 202 -10.78 4.67 -12.09
N ASN A 203 -11.71 4.36 -11.20
CA ASN A 203 -12.27 3.02 -11.04
C ASN A 203 -13.45 2.81 -12.00
#